data_23f1d551ada7ad7848b5b2a77b2308ac
#
_entry.id   23f1d551ada7ad7848b5b2a77b2308ac
#
_cell.length_a   1.000
_cell.length_b   1.000
_cell.length_c   1.000
_cell.angle_alpha   90.00
_cell.angle_beta   90.00
_cell.angle_gamma   90.00
#
_symmetry.space_group_name_H-M   'P 1'
#
loop_
_entity.id
_entity.type
_entity.pdbx_description
1 polymer ?
#
loop_
_entity_poly.entity_id
_entity_poly.type
_entity_poly.pdbx_seq_one_letter_code
_entity_poly.pdbx_strand_id
1 'polypeptide(L)'
;MQKGIIGKKLGMTQLFDENGKVVPVTVIEAGPCTVVQKKTVESDGYEAVQLGFGEVSAKKVNKAAKGHFDKADVAPKRTLREFRLDDISGMNVGDILKADVFTAGDKVDVIGTSKGKGYQGVIKRFGQHRLRESHGTGPVARHAGSNGSVPRVQGQASARPHGRCARDRSEPERR
;
A
#
# COMPACT_ATOMS: atom_id res chain seq x y z
N MET A 1 9.54 16.97 -7.40
CA MET A 1 10.26 16.15 -6.40
C MET A 1 9.32 15.07 -5.90
N GLN A 2 9.71 13.80 -6.01
CA GLN A 2 8.95 12.72 -5.42
C GLN A 2 9.20 12.70 -3.91
N LYS A 3 8.13 12.63 -3.13
CA LYS A 3 8.16 12.55 -1.66
C LYS A 3 7.62 11.18 -1.25
N GLY A 4 8.17 10.57 -0.22
CA GLY A 4 7.71 9.27 0.26
C GLY A 4 7.78 9.18 1.79
N ILE A 5 6.78 8.57 2.41
CA ILE A 5 6.75 8.34 3.86
C ILE A 5 6.02 7.03 4.17
N ILE A 6 6.34 6.44 5.30
CA ILE A 6 5.61 5.28 5.82
C ILE A 6 4.59 5.77 6.83
N GLY A 7 3.35 5.31 6.70
CA GLY A 7 2.30 5.67 7.63
C GLY A 7 1.45 4.48 8.05
N LYS A 8 0.66 4.68 9.09
CA LYS A 8 -0.31 3.72 9.60
C LYS A 8 -1.72 4.30 9.49
N LYS A 9 -2.61 3.58 8.81
CA LYS A 9 -4.03 3.95 8.79
C LYS A 9 -4.63 3.78 10.18
N LEU A 10 -5.12 4.86 10.77
CA LEU A 10 -5.83 4.87 12.05
C LEU A 10 -7.31 4.56 11.87
N GLY A 11 -7.94 5.19 10.87
CA GLY A 11 -9.36 5.02 10.62
C GLY A 11 -9.86 5.90 9.49
N MET A 12 -11.17 6.01 9.40
CA MET A 12 -11.86 6.93 8.50
C MET A 12 -12.83 7.79 9.30
N THR A 13 -12.98 9.02 8.86
CA THR A 13 -13.95 9.99 9.40
C THR A 13 -14.48 10.85 8.26
N GLN A 14 -15.30 11.83 8.60
CA GLN A 14 -15.81 12.81 7.64
C GLN A 14 -15.51 14.22 8.16
N LEU A 15 -15.22 15.10 7.24
CA LEU A 15 -15.08 16.53 7.49
C LEU A 15 -16.17 17.27 6.72
N PHE A 16 -16.53 18.43 7.21
CA PHE A 16 -17.46 19.32 6.52
C PHE A 16 -16.68 20.47 5.90
N ASP A 17 -16.89 20.67 4.61
CA ASP A 17 -16.36 21.81 3.88
C ASP A 17 -17.11 23.10 4.28
N GLU A 18 -16.57 24.27 3.95
CA GLU A 18 -17.19 25.59 4.21
C GLU A 18 -18.61 25.69 3.65
N ASN A 19 -18.91 24.97 2.60
CA ASN A 19 -20.23 24.88 1.97
C ASN A 19 -21.16 23.83 2.64
N GLY A 20 -20.77 23.22 3.75
CA GLY A 20 -21.53 22.17 4.43
C GLY A 20 -21.48 20.81 3.72
N LYS A 21 -20.68 20.65 2.67
CA LYS A 21 -20.52 19.38 1.97
C LYS A 21 -19.70 18.41 2.81
N VAL A 22 -20.18 17.17 2.92
CA VAL A 22 -19.47 16.09 3.61
C VAL A 22 -18.34 15.55 2.74
N VAL A 23 -17.12 15.57 3.26
CA VAL A 23 -15.94 15.01 2.63
C VAL A 23 -15.46 13.80 3.45
N PRO A 24 -15.51 12.56 2.92
CA PRO A 24 -14.96 11.40 3.60
C PRO A 24 -13.43 11.46 3.58
N VAL A 25 -12.81 11.27 4.74
CA VAL A 25 -11.34 11.33 4.89
C VAL A 25 -10.80 10.10 5.59
N THR A 26 -9.60 9.72 5.21
CA THR A 26 -8.82 8.68 5.89
C THR A 26 -7.77 9.34 6.76
N VAL A 27 -7.73 8.98 8.04
CA VAL A 27 -6.73 9.46 9.00
C VAL A 27 -5.54 8.52 8.98
N ILE A 28 -4.37 9.07 8.68
CA ILE A 28 -3.10 8.35 8.60
C ILE A 28 -2.10 8.98 9.55
N GLU A 29 -1.51 8.19 10.44
CA GLU A 29 -0.36 8.55 11.24
C GLU A 29 0.89 8.45 10.35
N ALA A 30 1.38 9.59 9.85
CA ALA A 30 2.53 9.66 8.96
C ALA A 30 3.79 10.02 9.74
N GLY A 31 4.69 9.06 9.91
CA GLY A 31 5.93 9.24 10.67
C GLY A 31 5.77 9.21 12.19
N PRO A 32 6.82 9.50 12.97
CA PRO A 32 8.17 9.80 12.49
C PRO A 32 8.85 8.61 11.81
N CYS A 33 9.45 8.85 10.66
CA CYS A 33 10.24 7.87 9.93
C CYS A 33 11.72 8.24 10.00
N THR A 34 12.57 7.29 10.33
CA THR A 34 14.02 7.52 10.41
C THR A 34 14.69 6.97 9.16
N VAL A 35 15.61 7.72 8.57
CA VAL A 35 16.46 7.25 7.46
C VAL A 35 17.46 6.25 8.00
N VAL A 36 17.39 5.00 7.57
CA VAL A 36 18.26 3.91 8.01
C VAL A 36 19.41 3.69 7.04
N GLN A 37 19.16 3.80 5.75
CA GLN A 37 20.19 3.62 4.74
C GLN A 37 19.93 4.54 3.55
N LYS A 38 21.00 5.06 2.98
CA LYS A 38 21.03 5.75 1.69
C LYS A 38 21.73 4.86 0.68
N LYS A 39 21.09 4.59 -0.44
CA LYS A 39 21.63 3.82 -1.54
C LYS A 39 22.00 4.75 -2.68
N THR A 40 23.20 4.57 -3.22
CA THR A 40 23.73 5.37 -4.33
C THR A 40 24.01 4.49 -5.54
N VAL A 41 24.09 5.10 -6.71
CA VAL A 41 24.41 4.39 -7.95
C VAL A 41 25.75 3.66 -7.87
N GLU A 42 26.72 4.23 -7.17
CA GLU A 42 28.08 3.66 -7.03
C GLU A 42 28.10 2.37 -6.19
N SER A 43 27.31 2.33 -5.09
CA SER A 43 27.32 1.20 -4.16
C SER A 43 26.28 0.13 -4.50
N ASP A 44 25.08 0.54 -4.89
CA ASP A 44 23.92 -0.34 -5.05
C ASP A 44 23.35 -0.38 -6.49
N GLY A 45 23.86 0.48 -7.38
CA GLY A 45 23.43 0.58 -8.77
C GLY A 45 22.13 1.37 -8.97
N TYR A 46 21.54 1.93 -7.92
CA TYR A 46 20.36 2.79 -8.00
C TYR A 46 20.27 3.73 -6.80
N GLU A 47 19.53 4.81 -6.97
CA GLU A 47 19.29 5.78 -5.90
C GLU A 47 18.00 5.45 -5.15
N ALA A 48 18.12 5.31 -3.82
CA ALA A 48 16.99 5.09 -2.92
C ALA A 48 17.33 5.46 -1.49
N VAL A 49 16.29 5.73 -0.71
CA VAL A 49 16.37 5.94 0.73
C VAL A 49 15.54 4.88 1.44
N GLN A 50 16.14 4.18 2.39
CA GLN A 50 15.43 3.23 3.23
C GLN A 50 14.94 3.92 4.48
N LEU A 51 13.62 3.96 4.65
CA LEU A 51 12.96 4.55 5.81
C LEU A 51 12.53 3.46 6.80
N GLY A 52 12.72 3.74 8.07
CA GLY A 52 12.27 2.93 9.19
C GLY A 52 11.10 3.57 9.94
N PHE A 53 10.03 2.81 10.19
CA PHE A 53 8.84 3.25 10.90
C PHE A 53 8.45 2.30 12.03
N GLY A 54 7.98 2.88 13.14
CA GLY A 54 7.51 2.15 14.31
C GLY A 54 8.66 1.57 15.14
N GLU A 55 8.61 1.74 16.43
CA GLU A 55 9.64 1.27 17.34
C GLU A 55 9.46 -0.20 17.70
N VAL A 56 10.57 -0.90 17.90
CA VAL A 56 10.60 -2.30 18.31
C VAL A 56 11.68 -2.48 19.39
N SER A 57 11.34 -3.24 20.43
CA SER A 57 12.32 -3.62 21.44
C SER A 57 13.46 -4.44 20.81
N ALA A 58 14.70 -4.12 21.16
CA ALA A 58 15.90 -4.80 20.68
C ALA A 58 15.89 -6.32 20.90
N LYS A 59 15.14 -6.80 21.91
CA LYS A 59 14.96 -8.25 22.19
C LYS A 59 14.17 -8.98 21.11
N LYS A 60 13.35 -8.28 20.32
CA LYS A 60 12.50 -8.85 19.25
C LYS A 60 13.15 -8.79 17.87
N VAL A 61 14.37 -8.29 17.77
CA VAL A 61 15.10 -8.13 16.51
C VAL A 61 16.19 -9.20 16.43
N ASN A 62 16.33 -9.85 15.28
CA ASN A 62 17.39 -10.83 15.04
C ASN A 62 18.76 -10.15 14.91
N LYS A 63 19.86 -10.92 15.06
CA LYS A 63 21.23 -10.39 15.01
C LYS A 63 21.55 -9.67 13.70
N ALA A 64 21.07 -10.19 12.56
CA ALA A 64 21.33 -9.59 11.27
C ALA A 64 20.68 -8.20 11.14
N ALA A 65 19.39 -8.08 11.48
CA ALA A 65 18.70 -6.81 11.48
C ALA A 65 19.28 -5.82 12.52
N LYS A 66 19.69 -6.33 13.69
CA LYS A 66 20.35 -5.51 14.69
C LYS A 66 21.63 -4.89 14.13
N GLY A 67 22.50 -5.69 13.51
CA GLY A 67 23.72 -5.18 12.89
C GLY A 67 23.46 -4.15 11.79
N HIS A 68 22.33 -4.26 11.08
CA HIS A 68 21.94 -3.26 10.09
C HIS A 68 21.59 -1.90 10.75
N PHE A 69 20.85 -1.91 11.84
CA PHE A 69 20.53 -0.69 12.60
C PHE A 69 21.75 -0.12 13.33
N ASP A 70 22.57 -0.97 13.92
CA ASP A 70 23.79 -0.57 14.61
C ASP A 70 24.78 0.13 13.65
N LYS A 71 24.86 -0.31 12.37
CA LYS A 71 25.66 0.36 11.33
C LYS A 71 25.19 1.78 11.03
N ALA A 72 23.89 2.03 11.17
CA ALA A 72 23.25 3.32 10.92
C ALA A 72 23.14 4.18 12.19
N ASP A 73 23.53 3.65 13.33
CA ASP A 73 23.35 4.26 14.67
C ASP A 73 21.89 4.66 14.95
N VAL A 74 20.95 3.80 14.53
CA VAL A 74 19.52 4.05 14.63
C VAL A 74 18.86 2.98 15.49
N ALA A 75 17.92 3.41 16.36
CA ALA A 75 17.09 2.48 17.13
C ALA A 75 16.31 1.53 16.21
N PRO A 76 16.15 0.25 16.61
CA PRO A 76 15.45 -0.74 15.80
C PRO A 76 14.03 -0.32 15.42
N LYS A 77 13.68 -0.43 14.14
CA LYS A 77 12.37 -0.10 13.59
C LYS A 77 11.64 -1.34 13.12
N ARG A 78 10.30 -1.31 13.25
CA ARG A 78 9.44 -2.46 12.92
C ARG A 78 9.30 -2.70 11.42
N THR A 79 9.19 -1.63 10.66
CA THR A 79 8.93 -1.69 9.22
C THR A 79 10.02 -0.90 8.50
N LEU A 80 10.67 -1.55 7.55
CA LEU A 80 11.63 -0.92 6.64
C LEU A 80 11.04 -0.94 5.23
N ARG A 81 11.12 0.19 4.53
CA ARG A 81 10.73 0.32 3.12
C ARG A 81 11.69 1.23 2.40
N GLU A 82 11.97 0.91 1.16
CA GLU A 82 12.80 1.70 0.27
C GLU A 82 11.93 2.57 -0.62
N PHE A 83 12.32 3.82 -0.75
CA PHE A 83 11.73 4.79 -1.65
C PHE A 83 12.78 5.21 -2.66
N ARG A 84 12.49 4.99 -3.94
CA ARG A 84 13.29 5.52 -5.02
C ARG A 84 12.86 6.96 -5.25
N LEU A 85 13.77 7.88 -5.02
CA LEU A 85 13.55 9.31 -5.13
C LEU A 85 14.53 9.86 -6.17
N ASP A 86 14.11 10.88 -6.89
CA ASP A 86 14.93 11.49 -7.94
C ASP A 86 16.09 12.31 -7.34
N ASP A 87 15.93 12.79 -6.12
CA ASP A 87 16.97 13.54 -5.38
C ASP A 87 17.03 13.07 -3.92
N ILE A 88 18.16 12.53 -3.57
CA ILE A 88 18.46 12.04 -2.22
C ILE A 88 19.56 12.86 -1.52
N SER A 89 20.03 13.94 -2.15
CA SER A 89 21.20 14.70 -1.68
C SER A 89 20.96 15.34 -0.32
N GLY A 90 19.74 15.81 -0.08
CA GLY A 90 19.36 16.48 1.17
C GLY A 90 19.03 15.55 2.34
N MET A 91 19.10 14.22 2.16
CA MET A 91 18.77 13.25 3.21
C MET A 91 20.01 12.55 3.73
N ASN A 92 20.20 12.56 5.04
CA ASN A 92 21.28 11.85 5.71
C ASN A 92 20.75 10.68 6.55
N VAL A 93 21.63 9.69 6.77
CA VAL A 93 21.33 8.58 7.67
C VAL A 93 21.11 9.12 9.08
N GLY A 94 20.03 8.71 9.74
CA GLY A 94 19.62 9.21 11.04
C GLY A 94 18.57 10.33 11.00
N ASP A 95 18.36 10.99 9.86
CA ASP A 95 17.34 12.04 9.73
C ASP A 95 15.94 11.52 10.03
N ILE A 96 15.11 12.37 10.63
CA ILE A 96 13.73 12.05 10.98
C ILE A 96 12.77 12.82 10.07
N LEU A 97 12.05 12.06 9.26
CA LEU A 97 10.98 12.58 8.39
C LEU A 97 9.63 12.52 9.11
N LYS A 98 8.94 13.65 9.15
CA LYS A 98 7.59 13.81 9.71
C LYS A 98 6.59 14.14 8.61
N ALA A 99 5.33 14.29 8.99
CA ALA A 99 4.26 14.66 8.07
C ALA A 99 4.47 16.02 7.37
N ASP A 100 5.33 16.88 7.91
CA ASP A 100 5.66 18.22 7.39
C ASP A 100 6.27 18.21 5.97
N VAL A 101 6.70 17.02 5.51
CA VAL A 101 7.15 16.82 4.11
C VAL A 101 6.03 17.11 3.12
N PHE A 102 4.76 16.91 3.51
CA PHE A 102 3.58 17.12 2.67
C PHE A 102 2.89 18.44 3.02
N THR A 103 2.38 19.10 1.99
CA THR A 103 1.58 20.32 2.13
C THR A 103 0.11 20.04 1.82
N ALA A 104 -0.80 20.83 2.38
CA ALA A 104 -2.22 20.71 2.06
C ALA A 104 -2.44 20.92 0.56
N GLY A 105 -3.21 20.02 -0.07
CA GLY A 105 -3.46 20.02 -1.51
C GLY A 105 -2.52 19.13 -2.33
N ASP A 106 -1.46 18.54 -1.72
CA ASP A 106 -0.62 17.57 -2.42
C ASP A 106 -1.43 16.32 -2.80
N LYS A 107 -1.28 15.86 -4.04
CA LYS A 107 -1.84 14.58 -4.47
C LYS A 107 -0.85 13.47 -4.16
N VAL A 108 -1.31 12.45 -3.45
CA VAL A 108 -0.47 11.35 -2.98
C VAL A 108 -1.01 10.00 -3.45
N ASP A 109 -0.10 9.10 -3.80
CA ASP A 109 -0.40 7.70 -4.05
C ASP A 109 -0.23 6.90 -2.76
N VAL A 110 -1.24 6.12 -2.39
CA VAL A 110 -1.20 5.30 -1.17
C VAL A 110 -1.11 3.82 -1.55
N ILE A 111 -0.03 3.18 -1.14
CA ILE A 111 0.20 1.74 -1.36
C ILE A 111 0.05 1.02 -0.04
N GLY A 112 -0.84 0.04 0.01
CA GLY A 112 -1.07 -0.73 1.23
C GLY A 112 -1.49 -2.17 0.96
N THR A 113 -1.53 -2.96 2.02
CA THR A 113 -2.05 -4.33 1.98
C THR A 113 -3.46 -4.34 2.55
N SER A 114 -4.44 -4.71 1.73
CA SER A 114 -5.83 -4.81 2.17
C SER A 114 -6.04 -6.03 3.08
N LYS A 115 -7.08 -5.96 3.92
CA LYS A 115 -7.49 -7.13 4.71
C LYS A 115 -7.95 -8.26 3.78
N GLY A 116 -7.60 -9.49 4.11
CA GLY A 116 -8.09 -10.68 3.41
C GLY A 116 -9.60 -10.79 3.47
N LYS A 117 -10.25 -11.15 2.34
CA LYS A 117 -11.71 -11.34 2.22
C LYS A 117 -12.10 -12.80 2.02
N GLY A 118 -11.15 -13.72 2.14
CA GLY A 118 -11.36 -15.13 1.85
C GLY A 118 -11.69 -15.40 0.38
N TYR A 119 -12.36 -16.53 0.12
CA TYR A 119 -12.86 -16.85 -1.21
C TYR A 119 -14.10 -15.99 -1.50
N GLN A 120 -14.08 -15.28 -2.61
CA GLN A 120 -15.19 -14.49 -3.07
C GLN A 120 -15.66 -14.97 -4.44
N GLY A 121 -16.99 -14.99 -4.66
CA GLY A 121 -17.58 -15.28 -5.96
C GLY A 121 -17.18 -14.22 -7.01
N VAL A 122 -17.22 -14.62 -8.26
CA VAL A 122 -16.79 -13.82 -9.43
C VAL A 122 -17.52 -12.49 -9.53
N ILE A 123 -18.78 -12.45 -9.17
CA ILE A 123 -19.59 -11.23 -9.20
C ILE A 123 -19.04 -10.19 -8.23
N LYS A 124 -18.73 -10.57 -6.98
CA LYS A 124 -18.18 -9.66 -5.99
C LYS A 124 -16.73 -9.28 -6.27
N ARG A 125 -15.95 -10.24 -6.77
CA ARG A 125 -14.50 -10.06 -6.98
C ARG A 125 -14.16 -9.24 -8.21
N PHE A 126 -14.91 -9.46 -9.31
CA PHE A 126 -14.61 -8.86 -10.62
C PHE A 126 -15.72 -7.93 -11.12
N GLY A 127 -16.77 -7.69 -10.34
CA GLY A 127 -17.88 -6.83 -10.75
C GLY A 127 -18.70 -7.38 -11.91
N GLN A 128 -18.69 -8.70 -12.14
CA GLN A 128 -19.43 -9.31 -13.22
C GLN A 128 -20.96 -9.21 -12.99
N HIS A 129 -21.70 -9.10 -14.09
CA HIS A 129 -23.16 -9.11 -14.03
C HIS A 129 -23.68 -10.47 -13.62
N ARG A 130 -24.70 -10.48 -12.76
CA ARG A 130 -25.46 -11.70 -12.45
C ARG A 130 -26.56 -11.92 -13.49
N LEU A 131 -26.97 -13.18 -13.64
CA LEU A 131 -28.17 -13.51 -14.41
C LEU A 131 -29.42 -13.09 -13.63
N ARG A 132 -30.54 -12.93 -14.33
CA ARG A 132 -31.84 -12.72 -13.70
C ARG A 132 -32.24 -13.97 -12.89
N GLU A 133 -32.87 -13.79 -11.74
CA GLU A 133 -33.27 -14.90 -10.87
C GLU A 133 -34.62 -15.51 -11.26
N SER A 134 -35.15 -15.16 -12.45
CA SER A 134 -36.42 -15.62 -13.03
C SER A 134 -36.21 -16.33 -14.36
N HIS A 135 -37.27 -16.86 -14.93
CA HIS A 135 -37.29 -17.55 -16.24
C HIS A 135 -36.31 -18.76 -16.30
N GLY A 136 -36.36 -19.62 -15.27
CA GLY A 136 -35.65 -20.90 -15.26
C GLY A 136 -34.16 -20.84 -14.90
N THR A 137 -33.62 -19.68 -14.52
CA THR A 137 -32.20 -19.54 -14.15
C THR A 137 -31.81 -20.36 -12.91
N GLY A 138 -32.72 -20.47 -11.93
CA GLY A 138 -32.48 -21.25 -10.71
C GLY A 138 -31.20 -20.83 -9.94
N PRO A 139 -30.48 -21.79 -9.33
CA PRO A 139 -29.38 -21.51 -8.45
C PRO A 139 -28.10 -20.98 -9.16
N VAL A 140 -28.07 -20.97 -10.49
CA VAL A 140 -26.89 -20.58 -11.29
C VAL A 140 -26.76 -19.08 -11.51
N ALA A 141 -27.69 -18.27 -10.97
CA ALA A 141 -27.71 -16.82 -11.17
C ALA A 141 -26.39 -16.11 -10.80
N ARG A 142 -25.62 -16.65 -9.86
CA ARG A 142 -24.35 -16.09 -9.38
C ARG A 142 -23.11 -16.88 -9.80
N HIS A 143 -23.23 -17.78 -10.75
CA HIS A 143 -22.12 -18.56 -11.26
C HIS A 143 -21.22 -17.73 -12.21
N ALA A 144 -20.02 -18.23 -12.46
CA ALA A 144 -19.05 -17.59 -13.34
C ALA A 144 -19.50 -17.54 -14.83
N GLY A 145 -20.45 -18.37 -15.21
CA GLY A 145 -20.88 -18.53 -16.61
C GLY A 145 -19.89 -19.39 -17.41
N SER A 146 -20.02 -19.35 -18.74
CA SER A 146 -19.13 -20.06 -19.64
C SER A 146 -17.76 -19.40 -19.72
N ASN A 147 -16.69 -20.19 -19.66
CA ASN A 147 -15.32 -19.75 -19.87
C ASN A 147 -14.88 -19.85 -21.35
N GLY A 148 -15.82 -20.12 -22.25
CA GLY A 148 -15.56 -20.33 -23.68
C GLY A 148 -15.16 -21.78 -24.01
N SER A 149 -15.20 -22.11 -25.30
CA SER A 149 -14.85 -23.45 -25.81
C SER A 149 -13.42 -23.57 -26.33
N VAL A 150 -12.67 -22.46 -26.39
CA VAL A 150 -11.27 -22.44 -26.89
C VAL A 150 -10.32 -22.21 -25.73
N PRO A 151 -9.28 -23.04 -25.55
CA PRO A 151 -8.32 -22.89 -24.45
C PRO A 151 -7.33 -21.73 -24.71
N ARG A 152 -7.84 -20.54 -24.93
CA ARG A 152 -7.02 -19.32 -24.90
C ARG A 152 -7.19 -18.65 -23.54
N VAL A 153 -6.41 -19.16 -22.61
CA VAL A 153 -6.36 -18.71 -21.23
C VAL A 153 -5.65 -17.37 -21.15
N GLN A 154 -6.35 -16.30 -21.47
CA GLN A 154 -5.95 -14.99 -20.92
C GLN A 154 -7.09 -14.53 -20.01
N GLY A 155 -6.86 -14.65 -18.70
CA GLY A 155 -7.78 -14.14 -17.68
C GLY A 155 -8.67 -15.17 -17.00
N GLN A 156 -8.21 -16.41 -16.82
CA GLN A 156 -8.92 -17.31 -15.92
C GLN A 156 -9.03 -16.69 -14.53
N ALA A 157 -10.24 -16.28 -14.20
CA ALA A 157 -10.66 -15.99 -12.85
C ALA A 157 -10.73 -17.28 -12.03
N SER A 158 -9.62 -18.01 -11.93
CA SER A 158 -9.54 -19.13 -11.02
C SER A 158 -9.73 -18.56 -9.61
N ALA A 159 -10.64 -19.13 -8.85
CA ALA A 159 -10.82 -18.85 -7.44
C ALA A 159 -9.56 -19.26 -6.68
N ARG A 160 -8.51 -18.45 -6.77
CA ARG A 160 -7.31 -18.62 -5.95
C ARG A 160 -7.57 -18.07 -4.56
N PRO A 161 -7.17 -18.78 -3.50
CA PRO A 161 -7.28 -18.28 -2.15
C PRO A 161 -6.48 -16.97 -2.03
N HIS A 162 -7.14 -15.90 -1.59
CA HIS A 162 -6.50 -14.65 -1.30
C HIS A 162 -5.77 -14.70 0.04
N GLY A 163 -4.58 -15.22 0.02
CA GLY A 163 -3.57 -14.87 0.98
C GLY A 163 -2.43 -14.19 0.24
N ARG A 164 -2.60 -12.97 -0.24
CA ARG A 164 -1.54 -11.98 -0.53
C ARG A 164 -1.99 -10.91 -1.51
N CYS A 165 -1.94 -9.68 -1.04
CA CYS A 165 -1.78 -8.45 -1.79
C CYS A 165 -2.74 -8.20 -2.96
N ALA A 166 -3.90 -7.60 -2.67
CA ALA A 166 -4.36 -6.57 -3.55
C ALA A 166 -3.52 -5.31 -3.25
N ARG A 167 -2.66 -4.91 -4.16
CA ARG A 167 -2.15 -3.54 -4.18
C ARG A 167 -3.33 -2.70 -4.64
N ASP A 168 -3.95 -2.01 -3.70
CA ASP A 168 -4.95 -1.02 -4.03
C ASP A 168 -4.19 0.19 -4.57
N ARG A 169 -4.03 0.23 -5.89
CA ARG A 169 -3.70 1.47 -6.59
C ARG A 169 -4.99 2.24 -6.68
N SER A 170 -5.17 3.23 -5.84
CA SER A 170 -6.11 4.29 -6.11
C SER A 170 -5.56 5.08 -7.31
N GLU A 171 -6.01 4.74 -8.52
CA GLU A 171 -5.72 5.56 -9.69
C GLU A 171 -6.30 6.95 -9.47
N PRO A 172 -5.54 8.02 -9.75
CA PRO A 172 -6.11 9.36 -9.77
C PRO A 172 -7.14 9.42 -10.89
N GLU A 173 -8.37 9.82 -10.56
CA GLU A 173 -9.39 10.12 -11.56
C GLU A 173 -8.83 11.14 -12.56
N ARG A 174 -8.67 10.71 -13.79
CA ARG A 174 -8.42 11.61 -14.91
C ARG A 174 -9.70 12.43 -15.15
N ARG A 175 -9.62 13.70 -14.92
CA ARG A 175 -10.49 14.67 -15.57
C ARG A 175 -9.83 15.18 -16.84
#